data_ee1df0600d85714a12d55acc3ce89a9b
#
_entry.id   ee1df0600d85714a12d55acc3ce89a9b
#
_cell.length_a   1.000
_cell.length_b   1.000
_cell.length_c   1.000
_cell.angle_alpha   90.00
_cell.angle_beta   90.00
_cell.angle_gamma   90.00
#
_symmetry.space_group_name_H-M   'P 1'
#
loop_
_entity.id
_entity.type
_entity.pdbx_description
1 polymer ?
#
loop_
_entity_poly.entity_id
_entity_poly.type
_entity_poly.pdbx_seq_one_letter_code
_entity_poly.pdbx_strand_id
1 'polypeptide(L)'
;MPTPLPASSPPIVEIRRLTRHFDRKLALDDISLTVPRGGVFGLIGGNGAGKTTLIKHLLGMLKPQAGSVEVFGLDPVENPVGTLGRIGYLSENRDLPDWMRVSELMRYTQAFFPNWDAKYAEELRNAFELDANSRVKTLSRGQRARAGLLVALAHRPELLVLDEPSSGLDPVVRRDILGAIIRTIAEEGRTVLFSSHLLDEVERVADRVAIIHHGRILLTSSMDEIKDTHHRLTLRFETARESAPAMVGTLACEGKGNEWTYVCSGNIEQLRRAAEPLGATVVANTSLTLDEIFVTRIAGTASGEA
;
A
#
# COMPACT_ATOMS: atom_id res chain seq x y z
N MET A 1 -12.04 -11.86 18.21
CA MET A 1 -12.10 -10.58 17.46
C MET A 1 -11.12 -9.63 18.10
N PRO A 2 -10.14 -9.07 17.40
CA PRO A 2 -9.29 -8.05 18.00
C PRO A 2 -10.13 -6.81 18.29
N THR A 3 -9.98 -6.27 19.51
CA THR A 3 -10.66 -5.05 19.95
C THR A 3 -10.18 -3.90 19.05
N PRO A 4 -11.07 -3.11 18.43
CA PRO A 4 -10.65 -1.93 17.70
C PRO A 4 -9.90 -0.98 18.63
N LEU A 5 -8.69 -0.58 18.23
CA LEU A 5 -7.90 0.41 18.97
C LEU A 5 -8.72 1.70 19.08
N PRO A 6 -8.71 2.40 20.24
CA PRO A 6 -9.44 3.63 20.41
C PRO A 6 -8.96 4.68 19.39
N ALA A 7 -9.89 5.41 18.80
CA ALA A 7 -9.70 6.43 17.76
C ALA A 7 -8.80 7.64 18.16
N SER A 8 -8.09 7.59 19.27
CA SER A 8 -7.30 8.67 19.87
C SER A 8 -5.79 8.43 19.95
N SER A 9 -5.29 7.28 19.47
CA SER A 9 -3.83 7.06 19.46
C SER A 9 -3.18 7.85 18.32
N PRO A 10 -2.03 8.53 18.55
CA PRO A 10 -1.33 9.26 17.52
C PRO A 10 -0.92 8.29 16.39
N PRO A 11 -0.95 8.76 15.14
CA PRO A 11 -0.61 7.92 13.98
C PRO A 11 0.82 7.39 14.10
N ILE A 12 1.10 6.26 13.44
CA ILE A 12 2.45 5.70 13.42
C ILE A 12 3.35 6.43 12.41
N VAL A 13 2.76 6.93 11.31
CA VAL A 13 3.40 7.79 10.32
C VAL A 13 2.54 9.01 10.08
N GLU A 14 3.16 10.19 10.07
CA GLU A 14 2.54 11.43 9.67
C GLU A 14 3.44 12.18 8.68
N ILE A 15 2.91 12.46 7.50
CA ILE A 15 3.58 13.21 6.44
C ILE A 15 2.76 14.44 6.14
N ARG A 16 3.41 15.62 6.14
CA ARG A 16 2.75 16.91 5.88
C ARG A 16 3.46 17.64 4.76
N ARG A 17 2.78 17.81 3.63
CA ARG A 17 3.20 18.61 2.48
C ARG A 17 4.61 18.28 1.97
N LEU A 18 4.96 17.00 1.96
CA LEU A 18 6.26 16.51 1.55
C LEU A 18 6.48 16.73 0.06
N THR A 19 7.54 17.48 -0.28
CA THR A 19 7.97 17.70 -1.65
C THR A 19 9.42 17.26 -1.83
N ARG A 20 9.70 16.57 -2.96
CA ARG A 20 11.05 16.10 -3.30
C ARG A 20 11.31 16.16 -4.79
N HIS A 21 12.40 16.82 -5.17
CA HIS A 21 12.98 16.80 -6.51
C HIS A 21 14.26 15.97 -6.54
N PHE A 22 14.49 15.31 -7.67
CA PHE A 22 15.79 14.78 -8.08
C PHE A 22 16.16 15.49 -9.37
N ASP A 23 17.16 16.35 -9.33
CA ASP A 23 17.52 17.26 -10.42
C ASP A 23 16.29 18.02 -10.93
N ARG A 24 15.85 17.72 -12.17
CA ARG A 24 14.67 18.34 -12.80
C ARG A 24 13.38 17.54 -12.61
N LYS A 25 13.45 16.34 -12.04
CA LYS A 25 12.29 15.47 -11.87
C LYS A 25 11.64 15.69 -10.51
N LEU A 26 10.40 16.13 -10.51
CA LEU A 26 9.55 16.17 -9.32
C LEU A 26 9.12 14.73 -9.00
N ALA A 27 9.61 14.20 -7.88
CA ALA A 27 9.36 12.81 -7.46
C ALA A 27 8.20 12.69 -6.47
N LEU A 28 8.05 13.70 -5.59
CA LEU A 28 6.93 13.84 -4.66
C LEU A 28 6.48 15.31 -4.68
N ASP A 29 5.17 15.53 -4.77
CA ASP A 29 4.55 16.83 -4.93
C ASP A 29 3.45 17.04 -3.89
N ASP A 30 3.75 17.82 -2.86
CA ASP A 30 2.84 18.21 -1.77
C ASP A 30 2.12 17.03 -1.10
N ILE A 31 2.84 15.92 -0.86
CA ILE A 31 2.28 14.70 -0.26
C ILE A 31 1.90 14.95 1.20
N SER A 32 0.64 14.73 1.52
CA SER A 32 0.15 14.63 2.90
C SER A 32 -0.48 13.25 3.11
N LEU A 33 0.00 12.50 4.10
CA LEU A 33 -0.42 11.12 4.35
C LEU A 33 -0.32 10.79 5.83
N THR A 34 -1.35 10.12 6.34
CA THR A 34 -1.39 9.62 7.72
C THR A 34 -1.59 8.11 7.71
N VAL A 35 -0.69 7.37 8.38
CA VAL A 35 -0.83 5.93 8.60
C VAL A 35 -1.22 5.70 10.05
N PRO A 36 -2.41 5.16 10.33
CA PRO A 36 -2.83 4.87 11.70
C PRO A 36 -2.04 3.71 12.29
N ARG A 37 -2.08 3.57 13.61
CA ARG A 37 -1.52 2.39 14.29
C ARG A 37 -2.44 1.18 14.11
N GLY A 38 -1.80 0.03 13.97
CA GLY A 38 -2.48 -1.25 13.75
C GLY A 38 -2.98 -1.42 12.31
N GLY A 39 -3.07 -2.66 11.86
CA GLY A 39 -3.56 -3.01 10.54
C GLY A 39 -2.56 -2.83 9.38
N VAL A 40 -3.08 -3.05 8.18
CA VAL A 40 -2.32 -3.02 6.93
C VAL A 40 -2.65 -1.76 6.13
N PHE A 41 -1.62 -1.01 5.80
CA PHE A 41 -1.71 0.15 4.91
C PHE A 41 -1.05 -0.15 3.57
N GLY A 42 -1.80 -0.15 2.49
CA GLY A 42 -1.33 -0.33 1.12
C GLY A 42 -0.99 0.99 0.44
N LEU A 43 0.24 1.13 -0.07
CA LEU A 43 0.66 2.26 -0.91
C LEU A 43 0.69 1.81 -2.37
N ILE A 44 -0.32 2.21 -3.14
CA ILE A 44 -0.59 1.76 -4.50
C ILE A 44 -0.08 2.78 -5.51
N GLY A 45 0.54 2.31 -6.58
CA GLY A 45 0.93 3.18 -7.69
C GLY A 45 1.77 2.46 -8.73
N GLY A 46 1.79 2.97 -9.94
CA GLY A 46 2.63 2.43 -11.02
C GLY A 46 4.13 2.60 -10.72
N ASN A 47 4.96 2.02 -11.60
CA ASN A 47 6.41 2.19 -11.52
C ASN A 47 6.78 3.67 -11.71
N GLY A 48 7.65 4.17 -10.84
CA GLY A 48 8.06 5.59 -10.87
C GLY A 48 7.04 6.57 -10.28
N ALA A 49 5.93 6.11 -9.69
CA ALA A 49 4.91 6.97 -9.08
C ALA A 49 5.39 7.71 -7.82
N GLY A 50 6.51 7.29 -7.20
CA GLY A 50 7.07 7.91 -6.00
C GLY A 50 7.08 7.02 -4.75
N LYS A 51 6.56 5.78 -4.80
CA LYS A 51 6.44 4.86 -3.65
C LYS A 51 7.75 4.67 -2.88
N THR A 52 8.79 4.18 -3.55
CA THR A 52 10.11 3.97 -2.96
C THR A 52 10.73 5.27 -2.44
N THR A 53 10.50 6.40 -3.13
CA THR A 53 10.96 7.71 -2.66
C THR A 53 10.28 8.10 -1.35
N LEU A 54 8.97 7.88 -1.24
CA LEU A 54 8.21 8.12 -0.01
C LEU A 54 8.73 7.24 1.13
N ILE A 55 8.90 5.93 0.88
CA ILE A 55 9.44 4.97 1.86
C ILE A 55 10.83 5.40 2.34
N LYS A 56 11.73 5.85 1.44
CA LYS A 56 13.06 6.33 1.84
C LYS A 56 13.02 7.54 2.77
N HIS A 57 12.00 8.41 2.68
CA HIS A 57 11.80 9.49 3.66
C HIS A 57 11.34 8.95 5.01
N LEU A 58 10.46 7.93 5.04
CA LEU A 58 10.05 7.26 6.30
C LEU A 58 11.22 6.60 7.03
N LEU A 59 12.19 6.11 6.26
CA LEU A 59 13.41 5.47 6.79
C LEU A 59 14.53 6.47 7.13
N GLY A 60 14.30 7.79 6.97
CA GLY A 60 15.31 8.82 7.19
C GLY A 60 16.49 8.78 6.20
N MET A 61 16.38 7.97 5.12
CA MET A 61 17.40 7.88 4.07
C MET A 61 17.41 9.11 3.16
N LEU A 62 16.31 9.87 3.16
CA LEU A 62 16.17 11.12 2.42
C LEU A 62 15.60 12.19 3.34
N LYS A 63 16.26 13.38 3.34
CA LYS A 63 15.74 14.56 4.04
C LYS A 63 14.67 15.25 3.18
N PRO A 64 13.51 15.65 3.73
CA PRO A 64 12.53 16.48 3.05
C PRO A 64 13.15 17.77 2.48
N GLN A 65 12.78 18.15 1.26
CA GLN A 65 13.14 19.47 0.70
C GLN A 65 12.11 20.52 1.13
N ALA A 66 10.84 20.10 1.24
CA ALA A 66 9.76 20.86 1.86
C ALA A 66 8.82 19.92 2.59
N GLY A 67 8.09 20.43 3.58
CA GLY A 67 7.20 19.64 4.43
C GLY A 67 7.93 18.92 5.56
N SER A 68 7.24 17.94 6.17
CA SER A 68 7.78 17.16 7.29
C SER A 68 7.35 15.71 7.22
N VAL A 69 8.16 14.84 7.82
CA VAL A 69 7.89 13.42 8.00
C VAL A 69 8.14 13.06 9.46
N GLU A 70 7.17 12.44 10.08
CA GLU A 70 7.28 11.90 11.43
C GLU A 70 6.93 10.41 11.43
N VAL A 71 7.75 9.62 12.10
CA VAL A 71 7.51 8.20 12.35
C VAL A 71 7.59 7.97 13.85
N PHE A 72 6.54 7.42 14.46
CA PHE A 72 6.37 7.32 15.91
C PHE A 72 6.38 8.69 16.62
N GLY A 73 6.05 9.79 15.92
CA GLY A 73 6.15 11.16 16.42
C GLY A 73 7.59 11.70 16.45
N LEU A 74 8.52 11.08 15.76
CA LEU A 74 9.93 11.48 15.65
C LEU A 74 10.28 11.77 14.20
N ASP A 75 11.12 12.78 13.96
CA ASP A 75 11.77 12.99 12.66
C ASP A 75 12.81 11.86 12.44
N PRO A 76 12.66 11.03 11.39
CA PRO A 76 13.54 9.88 11.16
C PRO A 76 14.95 10.27 10.73
N VAL A 77 15.16 11.49 10.24
CA VAL A 77 16.50 12.00 9.89
C VAL A 77 17.25 12.47 11.14
N GLU A 78 16.56 13.15 12.06
CA GLU A 78 17.15 13.67 13.28
C GLU A 78 17.24 12.59 14.38
N ASN A 79 16.36 11.58 14.35
CA ASN A 79 16.28 10.50 15.34
C ASN A 79 16.35 9.10 14.70
N PRO A 80 17.41 8.75 13.94
CA PRO A 80 17.45 7.48 13.20
C PRO A 80 17.46 6.25 14.11
N VAL A 81 18.12 6.30 15.27
CA VAL A 81 18.15 5.17 16.21
C VAL A 81 16.78 4.94 16.85
N GLY A 82 16.07 6.02 17.24
CA GLY A 82 14.75 5.93 17.85
C GLY A 82 13.66 5.48 16.88
N THR A 83 13.87 5.65 15.57
CA THR A 83 12.92 5.24 14.52
C THR A 83 13.29 3.87 13.94
N LEU A 84 14.50 3.69 13.39
CA LEU A 84 14.90 2.48 12.70
C LEU A 84 14.94 1.23 13.59
N GLY A 85 15.27 1.38 14.89
CA GLY A 85 15.23 0.29 15.85
C GLY A 85 13.83 -0.33 16.04
N ARG A 86 12.77 0.35 15.60
CA ARG A 86 11.36 -0.04 15.71
C ARG A 86 10.73 -0.37 14.36
N ILE A 87 11.50 -0.26 13.25
CA ILE A 87 11.07 -0.51 11.89
C ILE A 87 11.71 -1.79 11.37
N GLY A 88 10.91 -2.71 10.84
CA GLY A 88 11.37 -3.78 9.96
C GLY A 88 11.26 -3.32 8.50
N TYR A 89 12.31 -3.48 7.72
CA TYR A 89 12.31 -3.04 6.33
C TYR A 89 12.72 -4.15 5.36
N LEU A 90 11.94 -4.32 4.30
CA LEU A 90 12.28 -5.15 3.15
C LEU A 90 12.28 -4.28 1.89
N SER A 91 13.45 -4.10 1.27
CA SER A 91 13.58 -3.36 0.02
C SER A 91 13.13 -4.18 -1.19
N GLU A 92 12.69 -3.51 -2.26
CA GLU A 92 12.35 -4.14 -3.54
C GLU A 92 13.49 -5.00 -4.09
N ASN A 93 14.73 -4.49 -4.04
CA ASN A 93 15.91 -5.19 -4.52
C ASN A 93 16.34 -6.35 -3.62
N ARG A 94 15.84 -6.41 -2.37
CA ARG A 94 16.22 -7.43 -1.38
C ARG A 94 17.74 -7.45 -1.18
N ASP A 95 18.32 -6.25 -0.97
CA ASP A 95 19.76 -6.03 -0.82
C ASP A 95 20.25 -6.65 0.50
N LEU A 96 20.73 -7.87 0.40
CA LEU A 96 21.32 -8.63 1.51
C LEU A 96 22.79 -8.91 1.21
N PRO A 97 23.67 -8.98 2.23
CA PRO A 97 25.08 -9.27 2.05
C PRO A 97 25.33 -10.64 1.41
N ASP A 98 25.72 -10.67 0.15
CA ASP A 98 25.85 -11.86 -0.69
C ASP A 98 26.87 -12.89 -0.16
N TRP A 99 27.88 -12.42 0.54
CA TRP A 99 28.96 -13.27 1.08
C TRP A 99 28.57 -14.02 2.35
N MET A 100 27.53 -13.58 3.06
CA MET A 100 27.10 -14.19 4.31
C MET A 100 26.33 -15.48 4.08
N ARG A 101 26.37 -16.38 5.05
CA ARG A 101 25.41 -17.47 5.21
C ARG A 101 24.14 -16.93 5.87
N VAL A 102 23.04 -17.66 5.76
CA VAL A 102 21.77 -17.27 6.42
C VAL A 102 21.96 -17.11 7.93
N SER A 103 22.67 -18.06 8.59
CA SER A 103 22.99 -17.96 10.02
C SER A 103 23.88 -16.77 10.38
N GLU A 104 24.80 -16.39 9.48
CA GLU A 104 25.67 -15.22 9.66
C GLU A 104 24.87 -13.92 9.48
N LEU A 105 23.97 -13.88 8.50
CA LEU A 105 23.05 -12.75 8.28
C LEU A 105 22.18 -12.52 9.51
N MET A 106 21.58 -13.56 10.08
CA MET A 106 20.78 -13.47 11.31
C MET A 106 21.59 -12.88 12.46
N ARG A 107 22.81 -13.41 12.70
CA ARG A 107 23.70 -12.94 13.77
C ARG A 107 24.20 -11.52 13.55
N TYR A 108 24.49 -11.16 12.29
CA TYR A 108 24.87 -9.81 11.91
C TYR A 108 23.74 -8.81 12.18
N THR A 109 22.51 -9.13 11.76
CA THR A 109 21.35 -8.28 11.98
C THR A 109 21.02 -8.15 13.46
N GLN A 110 21.11 -9.23 14.23
CA GLN A 110 20.90 -9.24 15.68
C GLN A 110 21.74 -8.18 16.41
N ALA A 111 22.96 -7.92 15.94
CA ALA A 111 23.85 -6.95 16.57
C ALA A 111 23.33 -5.49 16.52
N PHE A 112 22.41 -5.19 15.61
CA PHE A 112 21.81 -3.86 15.46
C PHE A 112 20.50 -3.68 16.22
N PHE A 113 19.87 -4.78 16.65
CA PHE A 113 18.53 -4.73 17.25
C PHE A 113 18.55 -5.33 18.67
N PRO A 114 18.53 -4.47 19.72
CA PRO A 114 18.50 -4.95 21.11
C PRO A 114 17.33 -5.89 21.42
N ASN A 115 16.20 -5.71 20.73
CA ASN A 115 14.96 -6.49 20.89
C ASN A 115 14.91 -7.73 19.97
N TRP A 116 16.05 -8.18 19.44
CA TRP A 116 16.08 -9.37 18.60
C TRP A 116 15.58 -10.61 19.35
N ASP A 117 14.57 -11.25 18.80
CA ASP A 117 14.02 -12.50 19.32
C ASP A 117 14.63 -13.69 18.57
N ALA A 118 15.67 -14.28 19.18
CA ALA A 118 16.42 -15.38 18.56
C ALA A 118 15.54 -16.64 18.35
N LYS A 119 14.58 -16.89 19.25
CA LYS A 119 13.65 -18.01 19.11
C LYS A 119 12.72 -17.80 17.92
N TYR A 120 12.13 -16.62 17.83
CA TYR A 120 11.25 -16.26 16.72
C TYR A 120 11.99 -16.24 15.37
N ALA A 121 13.25 -15.76 15.35
CA ALA A 121 14.08 -15.80 14.15
C ALA A 121 14.30 -17.24 13.65
N GLU A 122 14.55 -18.20 14.55
CA GLU A 122 14.67 -19.62 14.20
C GLU A 122 13.35 -20.24 13.76
N GLU A 123 12.24 -19.86 14.38
CA GLU A 123 10.89 -20.27 13.95
C GLU A 123 10.62 -19.77 12.52
N LEU A 124 10.91 -18.51 12.21
CA LEU A 124 10.78 -17.95 10.87
C LEU A 124 11.72 -18.64 9.86
N ARG A 125 12.99 -18.91 10.25
CA ARG A 125 13.94 -19.61 9.37
C ARG A 125 13.42 -20.98 8.96
N ASN A 126 12.86 -21.73 9.92
CA ASN A 126 12.28 -23.04 9.66
C ASN A 126 11.01 -22.95 8.82
N ALA A 127 10.09 -22.02 9.15
CA ALA A 127 8.84 -21.81 8.42
C ALA A 127 9.07 -21.37 6.96
N PHE A 128 10.16 -20.64 6.71
CA PHE A 128 10.56 -20.20 5.38
C PHE A 128 11.48 -21.22 4.66
N GLU A 129 11.75 -22.36 5.28
CA GLU A 129 12.58 -23.44 4.72
C GLU A 129 13.98 -22.94 4.29
N LEU A 130 14.59 -22.07 5.10
CA LEU A 130 15.91 -21.51 4.83
C LEU A 130 17.00 -22.37 5.51
N ASP A 131 17.91 -22.94 4.71
CA ASP A 131 19.07 -23.62 5.26
C ASP A 131 20.07 -22.60 5.85
N ALA A 132 20.37 -22.75 7.13
CA ALA A 132 21.28 -21.87 7.88
C ALA A 132 22.69 -21.75 7.27
N ASN A 133 23.15 -22.79 6.58
CA ASN A 133 24.47 -22.85 5.97
C ASN A 133 24.53 -22.32 4.54
N SER A 134 23.38 -22.16 3.88
CA SER A 134 23.32 -21.62 2.52
C SER A 134 23.80 -20.19 2.47
N ARG A 135 24.60 -19.85 1.45
CA ARG A 135 25.04 -18.47 1.22
C ARG A 135 23.96 -17.65 0.57
N VAL A 136 23.80 -16.40 0.99
CA VAL A 136 22.80 -15.46 0.43
C VAL A 136 22.89 -15.35 -1.09
N LYS A 137 24.10 -15.33 -1.67
CA LYS A 137 24.30 -15.29 -3.12
C LYS A 137 23.74 -16.49 -3.88
N THR A 138 23.58 -17.65 -3.21
CA THR A 138 23.07 -18.87 -3.83
C THR A 138 21.57 -19.07 -3.66
N LEU A 139 20.92 -18.19 -2.90
CA LEU A 139 19.49 -18.23 -2.69
C LEU A 139 18.74 -17.84 -3.98
N SER A 140 17.65 -18.54 -4.27
CA SER A 140 16.69 -18.12 -5.29
C SER A 140 16.09 -16.76 -4.93
N ARG A 141 15.43 -16.10 -5.88
CA ARG A 141 14.72 -14.83 -5.62
C ARG A 141 13.71 -14.97 -4.48
N GLY A 142 12.97 -16.06 -4.45
CA GLY A 142 11.99 -16.35 -3.40
C GLY A 142 12.66 -16.58 -2.04
N GLN A 143 13.71 -17.40 -1.99
CA GLN A 143 14.46 -17.61 -0.77
C GLN A 143 15.13 -16.34 -0.25
N ARG A 144 15.64 -15.47 -1.14
CA ARG A 144 16.19 -14.16 -0.78
C ARG A 144 15.10 -13.25 -0.17
N ALA A 145 13.89 -13.26 -0.72
CA ALA A 145 12.76 -12.52 -0.17
C ALA A 145 12.38 -13.02 1.23
N ARG A 146 12.30 -14.34 1.41
CA ARG A 146 12.05 -14.96 2.72
C ARG A 146 13.15 -14.62 3.73
N ALA A 147 14.43 -14.65 3.33
CA ALA A 147 15.55 -14.27 4.19
C ALA A 147 15.49 -12.78 4.59
N GLY A 148 15.16 -11.89 3.64
CA GLY A 148 14.94 -10.46 3.92
C GLY A 148 13.77 -10.23 4.87
N LEU A 149 12.67 -10.94 4.68
CA LEU A 149 11.49 -10.86 5.56
C LEU A 149 11.80 -11.40 6.97
N LEU A 150 12.58 -12.49 7.08
CA LEU A 150 13.02 -13.01 8.37
C LEU A 150 13.76 -11.92 9.17
N VAL A 151 14.78 -11.29 8.59
CA VAL A 151 15.58 -10.29 9.32
C VAL A 151 14.78 -9.01 9.60
N ALA A 152 13.80 -8.68 8.76
CA ALA A 152 12.89 -7.56 8.99
C ALA A 152 11.89 -7.81 10.13
N LEU A 153 11.55 -9.06 10.42
CA LEU A 153 10.56 -9.45 11.43
C LEU A 153 11.18 -9.84 12.79
N ALA A 154 12.41 -10.38 12.78
CA ALA A 154 12.97 -11.07 13.94
C ALA A 154 13.19 -10.19 15.19
N HIS A 155 13.29 -8.87 15.04
CA HIS A 155 13.35 -7.92 16.15
C HIS A 155 11.98 -7.40 16.58
N ARG A 156 10.91 -8.00 16.08
CA ARG A 156 9.51 -7.69 16.39
C ARG A 156 9.18 -6.19 16.24
N PRO A 157 9.30 -5.62 15.03
CA PRO A 157 9.10 -4.19 14.79
C PRO A 157 7.68 -3.74 15.07
N GLU A 158 7.50 -2.48 15.48
CA GLU A 158 6.18 -1.85 15.60
C GLU A 158 5.60 -1.46 14.23
N LEU A 159 6.48 -1.13 13.28
CA LEU A 159 6.13 -0.83 11.89
C LEU A 159 6.95 -1.72 10.94
N LEU A 160 6.26 -2.53 10.15
CA LEU A 160 6.88 -3.29 9.06
C LEU A 160 6.67 -2.54 7.75
N VAL A 161 7.76 -2.13 7.10
CA VAL A 161 7.74 -1.45 5.80
C VAL A 161 8.24 -2.39 4.72
N LEU A 162 7.42 -2.65 3.72
CA LEU A 162 7.72 -3.56 2.62
C LEU A 162 7.62 -2.81 1.29
N ASP A 163 8.74 -2.67 0.58
CA ASP A 163 8.76 -2.01 -0.73
C ASP A 163 8.70 -3.06 -1.83
N GLU A 164 7.55 -3.14 -2.52
CA GLU A 164 7.27 -4.11 -3.59
C GLU A 164 7.64 -5.57 -3.21
N PRO A 165 7.17 -6.09 -2.06
CA PRO A 165 7.68 -7.33 -1.47
C PRO A 165 7.48 -8.56 -2.36
N SER A 166 6.45 -8.57 -3.20
CA SER A 166 6.05 -9.68 -4.07
C SER A 166 6.53 -9.53 -5.52
N SER A 167 7.16 -8.40 -5.87
CA SER A 167 7.61 -8.12 -7.23
C SER A 167 8.58 -9.18 -7.76
N GLY A 168 8.24 -9.76 -8.92
CA GLY A 168 9.07 -10.77 -9.59
C GLY A 168 9.18 -12.11 -8.87
N LEU A 169 8.24 -12.42 -7.96
CA LEU A 169 8.16 -13.69 -7.26
C LEU A 169 7.08 -14.61 -7.86
N ASP A 170 7.29 -15.90 -7.69
CA ASP A 170 6.28 -16.89 -8.03
C ASP A 170 5.09 -16.86 -7.04
N PRO A 171 3.92 -17.42 -7.44
CA PRO A 171 2.70 -17.35 -6.63
C PRO A 171 2.81 -17.99 -5.24
N VAL A 172 3.69 -18.98 -5.05
CA VAL A 172 3.87 -19.67 -3.76
C VAL A 172 4.56 -18.74 -2.76
N VAL A 173 5.72 -18.18 -3.16
CA VAL A 173 6.47 -17.24 -2.32
C VAL A 173 5.66 -15.97 -2.05
N ARG A 174 4.92 -15.49 -3.02
CA ARG A 174 4.00 -14.36 -2.87
C ARG A 174 2.97 -14.62 -1.77
N ARG A 175 2.37 -15.81 -1.74
CA ARG A 175 1.44 -16.23 -0.68
C ARG A 175 2.09 -16.27 0.69
N ASP A 176 3.33 -16.72 0.79
CA ASP A 176 4.08 -16.76 2.07
C ASP A 176 4.30 -15.36 2.62
N ILE A 177 4.66 -14.40 1.77
CA ILE A 177 4.85 -12.98 2.16
C ILE A 177 3.54 -12.40 2.67
N LEU A 178 2.44 -12.55 1.91
CA LEU A 178 1.11 -12.08 2.33
C LEU A 178 0.68 -12.76 3.64
N GLY A 179 0.93 -14.06 3.78
CA GLY A 179 0.68 -14.80 5.02
C GLY A 179 1.49 -14.28 6.21
N ALA A 180 2.74 -13.89 6.00
CA ALA A 180 3.57 -13.28 7.05
C ALA A 180 3.03 -11.89 7.46
N ILE A 181 2.59 -11.08 6.49
CA ILE A 181 1.94 -9.78 6.75
C ILE A 181 0.71 -9.98 7.66
N ILE A 182 -0.19 -10.88 7.28
CA ILE A 182 -1.42 -11.15 8.05
C ILE A 182 -1.08 -11.63 9.48
N ARG A 183 -0.12 -12.55 9.65
CA ARG A 183 0.29 -13.02 10.97
C ARG A 183 0.86 -11.91 11.85
N THR A 184 1.71 -11.04 11.28
CA THR A 184 2.32 -9.91 12.00
C THR A 184 1.26 -9.00 12.63
N ILE A 185 0.10 -8.84 11.99
CA ILE A 185 -1.00 -8.03 12.49
C ILE A 185 -1.86 -8.80 13.49
N ALA A 186 -2.26 -10.03 13.10
CA ALA A 186 -3.19 -10.83 13.88
C ALA A 186 -2.64 -11.22 15.26
N GLU A 187 -1.33 -11.51 15.34
CA GLU A 187 -0.70 -11.98 16.57
C GLU A 187 -0.23 -10.86 17.48
N GLU A 188 0.08 -9.67 16.93
CA GLU A 188 0.81 -8.65 17.68
C GLU A 188 0.23 -7.23 17.58
N GLY A 189 -0.85 -7.02 16.80
CA GLY A 189 -1.51 -5.72 16.62
C GLY A 189 -0.60 -4.66 16.00
N ARG A 190 0.41 -5.07 15.21
CA ARG A 190 1.42 -4.19 14.62
C ARG A 190 0.91 -3.51 13.36
N THR A 191 1.65 -2.52 12.91
CA THR A 191 1.34 -1.83 11.66
C THR A 191 2.21 -2.35 10.53
N VAL A 192 1.60 -2.60 9.38
CA VAL A 192 2.32 -2.90 8.13
C VAL A 192 2.01 -1.82 7.11
N LEU A 193 3.05 -1.25 6.52
CA LEU A 193 2.96 -0.42 5.33
C LEU A 193 3.66 -1.16 4.19
N PHE A 194 2.92 -1.47 3.13
CA PHE A 194 3.54 -2.09 1.97
C PHE A 194 3.18 -1.37 0.68
N SER A 195 4.17 -1.22 -0.19
CA SER A 195 3.95 -0.71 -1.54
C SER A 195 3.69 -1.86 -2.49
N SER A 196 2.78 -1.66 -3.44
CA SER A 196 2.55 -2.59 -4.53
C SER A 196 2.01 -1.89 -5.77
N HIS A 197 2.32 -2.45 -6.94
CA HIS A 197 1.63 -2.17 -8.19
C HIS A 197 0.61 -3.28 -8.53
N LEU A 198 0.52 -4.34 -7.72
CA LEU A 198 -0.41 -5.47 -7.85
C LEU A 198 -1.60 -5.22 -6.94
N LEU A 199 -2.67 -4.69 -7.51
CA LEU A 199 -3.83 -4.23 -6.75
C LEU A 199 -4.63 -5.37 -6.09
N ASP A 200 -4.65 -6.54 -6.73
CA ASP A 200 -5.28 -7.76 -6.19
C ASP A 200 -4.65 -8.23 -4.87
N GLU A 201 -3.35 -8.03 -4.68
CA GLU A 201 -2.67 -8.32 -3.42
C GLU A 201 -3.08 -7.34 -2.31
N VAL A 202 -3.13 -6.05 -2.66
CA VAL A 202 -3.54 -5.01 -1.71
C VAL A 202 -4.98 -5.23 -1.28
N GLU A 203 -5.89 -5.51 -2.22
CA GLU A 203 -7.31 -5.74 -1.94
C GLU A 203 -7.56 -6.92 -0.97
N ARG A 204 -6.64 -7.91 -0.98
CA ARG A 204 -6.75 -9.09 -0.09
C ARG A 204 -6.33 -8.84 1.35
N VAL A 205 -5.43 -7.90 1.60
CA VAL A 205 -4.79 -7.79 2.92
C VAL A 205 -4.84 -6.40 3.54
N ALA A 206 -5.07 -5.34 2.74
CA ALA A 206 -5.05 -3.98 3.24
C ALA A 206 -6.38 -3.60 3.92
N ASP A 207 -6.28 -2.92 5.06
CA ASP A 207 -7.41 -2.26 5.72
C ASP A 207 -7.62 -0.85 5.16
N ARG A 208 -6.54 -0.19 4.81
CA ARG A 208 -6.52 1.16 4.23
C ARG A 208 -5.53 1.24 3.09
N VAL A 209 -5.80 2.14 2.16
CA VAL A 209 -4.93 2.36 0.99
C VAL A 209 -4.70 3.83 0.72
N ALA A 210 -3.55 4.12 0.10
CA ALA A 210 -3.30 5.39 -0.58
C ALA A 210 -2.87 5.10 -2.02
N ILE A 211 -3.48 5.79 -2.98
CA ILE A 211 -3.11 5.73 -4.39
C ILE A 211 -2.19 6.92 -4.69
N ILE A 212 -0.95 6.63 -5.11
CA ILE A 212 0.01 7.64 -5.55
C ILE A 212 0.23 7.56 -7.05
N HIS A 213 0.18 8.71 -7.72
CA HIS A 213 0.41 8.85 -9.15
C HIS A 213 1.19 10.14 -9.45
N HIS A 214 2.27 10.04 -10.22
CA HIS A 214 3.16 11.18 -10.54
C HIS A 214 3.54 12.02 -9.31
N GLY A 215 3.85 11.36 -8.21
CA GLY A 215 4.27 12.03 -6.98
C GLY A 215 3.15 12.67 -6.17
N ARG A 216 1.89 12.50 -6.53
CA ARG A 216 0.71 13.05 -5.80
C ARG A 216 -0.18 11.93 -5.25
N ILE A 217 -0.80 12.15 -4.10
CA ILE A 217 -1.84 11.25 -3.59
C ILE A 217 -3.16 11.60 -4.27
N LEU A 218 -3.74 10.61 -4.97
CA LEU A 218 -5.05 10.73 -5.63
C LEU A 218 -6.20 10.33 -4.72
N LEU A 219 -5.97 9.37 -3.82
CA LEU A 219 -6.98 8.83 -2.91
C LEU A 219 -6.29 8.30 -1.67
N THR A 220 -6.89 8.55 -0.50
CA THR A 220 -6.60 7.82 0.74
C THR A 220 -7.92 7.44 1.38
N SER A 221 -8.14 6.15 1.64
CA SER A 221 -9.41 5.65 2.22
C SER A 221 -9.22 4.30 2.89
N SER A 222 -10.22 3.87 3.67
CA SER A 222 -10.33 2.47 4.08
C SER A 222 -10.88 1.62 2.94
N MET A 223 -10.59 0.31 2.96
CA MET A 223 -11.14 -0.61 1.96
C MET A 223 -12.67 -0.72 2.06
N ASP A 224 -13.22 -0.62 3.26
CA ASP A 224 -14.67 -0.61 3.46
C ASP A 224 -15.31 0.65 2.84
N GLU A 225 -14.72 1.83 3.11
CA GLU A 225 -15.19 3.09 2.53
C GLU A 225 -15.11 3.09 0.99
N ILE A 226 -14.06 2.48 0.42
CA ILE A 226 -13.94 2.32 -1.04
C ILE A 226 -15.09 1.48 -1.58
N LYS A 227 -15.39 0.34 -0.96
CA LYS A 227 -16.48 -0.55 -1.37
C LYS A 227 -17.87 0.10 -1.22
N ASP A 228 -18.04 0.93 -0.20
CA ASP A 228 -19.29 1.62 0.09
C ASP A 228 -19.53 2.86 -0.78
N THR A 229 -18.47 3.42 -1.36
CA THR A 229 -18.54 4.68 -2.10
C THR A 229 -18.22 4.57 -3.58
N HIS A 230 -17.81 3.41 -4.09
CA HIS A 230 -17.50 3.24 -5.51
C HIS A 230 -18.39 2.15 -6.12
N HIS A 231 -19.17 2.56 -7.13
CA HIS A 231 -20.22 1.73 -7.72
C HIS A 231 -20.11 1.72 -9.25
N ARG A 232 -20.42 0.57 -9.84
CA ARG A 232 -20.72 0.45 -11.26
C ARG A 232 -22.23 0.37 -11.41
N LEU A 233 -22.85 1.40 -11.97
CA LEU A 233 -24.28 1.50 -12.22
C LEU A 233 -24.55 1.31 -13.70
N THR A 234 -25.40 0.35 -14.06
CA THR A 234 -25.97 0.27 -15.41
C THR A 234 -27.32 0.93 -15.40
N LEU A 235 -27.45 1.96 -16.21
CA LEU A 235 -28.66 2.75 -16.39
C LEU A 235 -29.32 2.42 -17.73
N ARG A 236 -30.62 2.18 -17.72
CA ARG A 236 -31.44 2.01 -18.93
C ARG A 236 -32.36 3.21 -19.08
N PHE A 237 -32.31 3.80 -20.27
CA PHE A 237 -33.14 4.92 -20.68
C PHE A 237 -34.32 4.42 -21.53
N GLU A 238 -35.47 5.11 -21.49
CA GLU A 238 -36.63 4.76 -22.31
C GLU A 238 -36.35 4.96 -23.80
N THR A 239 -35.49 5.95 -24.15
CA THR A 239 -35.12 6.26 -25.52
C THR A 239 -33.59 6.10 -25.70
N ALA A 240 -33.19 5.65 -26.88
CA ALA A 240 -31.80 5.57 -27.24
C ALA A 240 -31.12 6.95 -27.22
N ARG A 241 -29.89 7.02 -26.70
CA ARG A 241 -29.10 8.25 -26.59
C ARG A 241 -27.80 8.10 -27.36
N GLU A 242 -27.36 9.18 -28.01
CA GLU A 242 -26.07 9.21 -28.74
C GLU A 242 -24.88 9.39 -27.79
N SER A 243 -25.10 10.01 -26.63
CA SER A 243 -24.06 10.24 -25.61
C SER A 243 -24.62 10.02 -24.21
N ALA A 244 -23.75 9.67 -23.28
CA ALA A 244 -24.11 9.50 -21.88
C ALA A 244 -24.55 10.84 -21.26
N PRO A 245 -25.72 10.91 -20.60
CA PRO A 245 -26.10 12.08 -19.81
C PRO A 245 -25.11 12.29 -18.65
N ALA A 246 -24.78 13.56 -18.38
CA ALA A 246 -23.95 13.89 -17.23
C ALA A 246 -24.70 13.56 -15.93
N MET A 247 -24.05 12.83 -15.03
CA MET A 247 -24.58 12.49 -13.71
C MET A 247 -23.53 12.84 -12.63
N VAL A 248 -24.01 13.43 -11.53
CA VAL A 248 -23.14 13.79 -10.40
C VAL A 248 -22.49 12.53 -9.83
N GLY A 249 -21.18 12.61 -9.52
CA GLY A 249 -20.42 11.48 -9.00
C GLY A 249 -19.85 10.55 -10.08
N THR A 250 -20.09 10.79 -11.37
CA THR A 250 -19.51 9.99 -12.46
C THR A 250 -18.02 10.23 -12.57
N LEU A 251 -17.25 9.14 -12.54
CA LEU A 251 -15.80 9.10 -12.80
C LEU A 251 -15.53 8.71 -14.26
N ALA A 252 -16.29 7.76 -14.78
CA ALA A 252 -16.25 7.32 -16.17
C ALA A 252 -17.62 6.80 -16.60
N CYS A 253 -17.89 6.80 -17.90
CA CYS A 253 -19.08 6.19 -18.45
C CYS A 253 -18.80 5.59 -19.84
N GLU A 254 -19.50 4.50 -20.14
CA GLU A 254 -19.44 3.81 -21.42
C GLU A 254 -20.83 3.24 -21.75
N GLY A 255 -21.13 3.07 -23.02
CA GLY A 255 -22.39 2.50 -23.45
C GLY A 255 -22.82 2.98 -24.83
N LYS A 256 -23.99 2.54 -25.24
CA LYS A 256 -24.64 2.98 -26.51
C LYS A 256 -26.13 2.75 -26.45
N GLY A 257 -26.86 3.51 -27.26
CA GLY A 257 -28.32 3.37 -27.37
C GLY A 257 -28.99 3.70 -26.05
N ASN A 258 -29.77 2.78 -25.55
CA ASN A 258 -30.57 3.00 -24.33
C ASN A 258 -29.93 2.42 -23.05
N GLU A 259 -28.71 1.86 -23.12
CA GLU A 259 -28.04 1.29 -21.95
C GLU A 259 -26.64 1.85 -21.79
N TRP A 260 -26.35 2.41 -20.60
CA TRP A 260 -25.11 3.07 -20.26
C TRP A 260 -24.62 2.62 -18.89
N THR A 261 -23.32 2.29 -18.80
CA THR A 261 -22.65 1.90 -17.58
C THR A 261 -21.82 3.07 -17.07
N TYR A 262 -22.06 3.45 -15.81
CA TYR A 262 -21.38 4.53 -15.12
C TYR A 262 -20.50 3.98 -14.00
N VAL A 263 -19.25 4.36 -13.96
CA VAL A 263 -18.37 4.21 -12.80
C VAL A 263 -18.54 5.47 -11.96
N CYS A 264 -19.00 5.32 -10.73
CA CYS A 264 -19.39 6.43 -9.86
C CYS A 264 -18.64 6.40 -8.52
N SER A 265 -18.43 7.60 -7.96
CA SER A 265 -18.00 7.79 -6.59
C SER A 265 -19.10 8.56 -5.83
N GLY A 266 -19.57 8.00 -4.71
CA GLY A 266 -20.60 8.57 -3.86
C GLY A 266 -21.47 7.51 -3.20
N ASN A 267 -22.34 7.93 -2.30
CA ASN A 267 -23.31 7.04 -1.65
C ASN A 267 -24.32 6.53 -2.67
N ILE A 268 -24.63 5.23 -2.64
CA ILE A 268 -25.53 4.57 -3.62
C ILE A 268 -26.91 5.21 -3.68
N GLU A 269 -27.48 5.64 -2.55
CA GLU A 269 -28.80 6.28 -2.52
C GLU A 269 -28.77 7.66 -3.20
N GLN A 270 -27.69 8.41 -3.03
CA GLN A 270 -27.49 9.69 -3.72
C GLN A 270 -27.33 9.49 -5.24
N LEU A 271 -26.57 8.46 -5.65
CA LEU A 271 -26.36 8.13 -7.05
C LEU A 271 -27.66 7.67 -7.73
N ARG A 272 -28.49 6.88 -7.04
CA ARG A 272 -29.84 6.50 -7.54
C ARG A 272 -30.74 7.72 -7.73
N ARG A 273 -30.79 8.63 -6.74
CA ARG A 273 -31.55 9.89 -6.87
C ARG A 273 -31.02 10.78 -7.99
N ALA A 274 -29.74 10.76 -8.27
CA ALA A 274 -29.16 11.50 -9.40
C ALA A 274 -29.53 10.90 -10.76
N ALA A 275 -29.86 9.63 -10.85
CA ALA A 275 -30.30 8.96 -12.07
C ALA A 275 -31.78 9.22 -12.39
N GLU A 276 -32.64 9.45 -11.38
CA GLU A 276 -34.08 9.66 -11.56
C GLU A 276 -34.43 10.82 -12.51
N PRO A 277 -33.89 12.06 -12.35
CA PRO A 277 -34.20 13.18 -13.23
C PRO A 277 -33.68 13.00 -14.66
N LEU A 278 -32.78 12.03 -14.91
CA LEU A 278 -32.31 11.69 -16.24
C LEU A 278 -33.31 10.82 -17.01
N GLY A 279 -34.38 10.36 -16.36
CA GLY A 279 -35.34 9.41 -16.93
C GLY A 279 -34.76 8.02 -17.12
N ALA A 280 -33.85 7.62 -16.22
CA ALA A 280 -33.14 6.34 -16.28
C ALA A 280 -33.59 5.40 -15.15
N THR A 281 -33.67 4.12 -15.46
CA THR A 281 -33.86 3.05 -14.48
C THR A 281 -32.50 2.37 -14.19
N VAL A 282 -32.14 2.24 -12.92
CA VAL A 282 -30.96 1.48 -12.51
C VAL A 282 -31.25 -0.02 -12.67
N VAL A 283 -30.64 -0.67 -13.66
CA VAL A 283 -30.85 -2.10 -13.95
C VAL A 283 -29.80 -3.00 -13.28
N ALA A 284 -28.61 -2.46 -12.96
CA ALA A 284 -27.59 -3.18 -12.21
C ALA A 284 -26.78 -2.22 -11.34
N ASN A 285 -26.34 -2.73 -10.18
CA ASN A 285 -25.34 -2.10 -9.30
C ASN A 285 -24.35 -3.18 -8.87
N THR A 286 -23.07 -2.99 -9.18
CA THR A 286 -22.00 -3.89 -8.77
C THR A 286 -20.89 -3.09 -8.11
N SER A 287 -20.19 -3.70 -7.14
CA SER A 287 -18.97 -3.15 -6.57
C SER A 287 -17.85 -3.13 -7.60
N LEU A 288 -16.96 -2.16 -7.46
CA LEU A 288 -15.74 -2.07 -8.26
C LEU A 288 -14.58 -2.76 -7.56
N THR A 289 -13.69 -3.32 -8.35
CA THR A 289 -12.37 -3.76 -7.86
C THR A 289 -11.46 -2.56 -7.66
N LEU A 290 -10.42 -2.73 -6.86
CA LEU A 290 -9.42 -1.68 -6.65
C LEU A 290 -8.71 -1.31 -7.96
N ASP A 291 -8.53 -2.28 -8.86
CA ASP A 291 -7.95 -2.07 -10.19
C ASP A 291 -8.80 -1.12 -11.05
N GLU A 292 -10.10 -1.35 -11.09
CA GLU A 292 -11.03 -0.51 -11.84
C GLU A 292 -11.08 0.92 -11.30
N ILE A 293 -11.04 1.07 -9.97
CA ILE A 293 -10.99 2.39 -9.32
C ILE A 293 -9.68 3.11 -9.65
N PHE A 294 -8.55 2.39 -9.59
CA PHE A 294 -7.23 2.93 -9.91
C PHE A 294 -7.17 3.44 -11.35
N VAL A 295 -7.57 2.61 -12.32
CA VAL A 295 -7.58 2.97 -13.75
C VAL A 295 -8.48 4.21 -13.99
N THR A 296 -9.67 4.20 -13.39
CA THR A 296 -10.63 5.30 -13.58
C THR A 296 -10.15 6.62 -12.99
N ARG A 297 -9.51 6.55 -11.80
CA ARG A 297 -8.94 7.75 -11.15
C ARG A 297 -7.77 8.34 -11.94
N ILE A 298 -6.90 7.51 -12.51
CA ILE A 298 -5.79 7.97 -13.35
C ILE A 298 -6.30 8.59 -14.65
N ALA A 299 -7.27 7.96 -15.32
CA ALA A 299 -7.86 8.52 -16.54
C ALA A 299 -8.49 9.89 -16.30
N GLY A 300 -9.14 10.09 -15.16
CA GLY A 300 -9.73 11.38 -14.77
C GLY A 300 -8.70 12.50 -14.56
N THR A 301 -7.49 12.18 -14.10
CA THR A 301 -6.41 13.20 -13.97
C THR A 301 -5.85 13.63 -15.32
N ALA A 302 -5.76 12.74 -16.29
CA ALA A 302 -5.30 13.05 -17.65
C ALA A 302 -6.27 13.97 -18.42
N SER A 303 -7.57 13.91 -18.09
CA SER A 303 -8.62 14.73 -18.73
C SER A 303 -8.78 16.13 -18.12
N GLY A 304 -8.20 16.38 -16.94
CA GLY A 304 -8.27 17.66 -16.22
C GLY A 304 -7.08 18.61 -16.44
N GLU A 305 -6.05 18.15 -17.15
CA GLU A 305 -4.84 18.94 -17.49
C GLU A 305 -4.86 19.46 -18.94
N ALA A 306 -5.98 19.38 -19.68
CA ALA A 306 -6.14 19.87 -21.05
C ALA A 306 -6.88 21.20 -21.12
#